data_a908f1a180de3d88650e98b91ac41f3f
#
_entry.id   a908f1a180de3d88650e98b91ac41f3f
#
_cell.length_a   1.000
_cell.length_b   1.000
_cell.length_c   1.000
_cell.angle_alpha   90.00
_cell.angle_beta   90.00
_cell.angle_gamma   90.00
#
_symmetry.space_group_name_H-M   'P 1'
#
loop_
_entity.id
_entity.type
_entity.pdbx_description
1 polymer ?
#
loop_
_entity_poly.entity_id
_entity_poly.type
_entity_poly.pdbx_seq_one_letter_code
_entity_poly.pdbx_strand_id
1 'polypeptide(L)'
;SAPGAYQRRVFELSVAGYFHDPRKVSGLTPFRVTGRTQQEVWDSLGDYDLRPALASLRVPAIVLHGDDDPIPAASARAVADALGAPFHLLPDCGHVPYVEAFDEFRRLLDAFLPC
;
A
#
# COMPACT_ATOMS: atom_id res chain seq x y z
N SER A 1 -6.74 -21.25 -24.39
CA SER A 1 -5.85 -20.52 -23.50
C SER A 1 -5.51 -21.36 -22.27
N ALA A 2 -4.29 -21.24 -21.79
CA ALA A 2 -3.86 -21.97 -20.60
C ALA A 2 -4.62 -21.48 -19.35
N PRO A 3 -4.95 -22.40 -18.41
CA PRO A 3 -5.60 -22.00 -17.15
C PRO A 3 -4.85 -20.90 -16.40
N GLY A 4 -3.52 -20.91 -16.48
CA GLY A 4 -2.71 -19.86 -15.86
C GLY A 4 -2.92 -18.47 -16.44
N ALA A 5 -3.12 -18.37 -17.76
CA ALA A 5 -3.40 -17.10 -18.43
C ALA A 5 -4.74 -16.51 -17.97
N TYR A 6 -5.75 -17.36 -17.83
CA TYR A 6 -7.07 -16.94 -17.31
C TYR A 6 -6.96 -16.44 -15.86
N GLN A 7 -6.28 -17.20 -15.01
CA GLN A 7 -6.07 -16.83 -13.60
C GLN A 7 -5.31 -15.52 -13.49
N ARG A 8 -4.28 -15.34 -14.32
CA ARG A 8 -3.52 -14.09 -14.37
C ARG A 8 -4.42 -12.91 -14.72
N ARG A 9 -5.27 -13.07 -15.74
CA ARG A 9 -6.19 -12.01 -16.16
C ARG A 9 -7.21 -11.65 -15.10
N VAL A 10 -7.76 -12.66 -14.41
CA VAL A 10 -8.67 -12.42 -13.30
C VAL A 10 -7.99 -11.63 -12.18
N PHE A 11 -6.76 -12.00 -11.84
CA PHE A 11 -5.98 -11.25 -10.84
C PHE A 11 -5.77 -9.80 -11.26
N GLU A 12 -5.31 -9.57 -12.48
CA GLU A 12 -5.05 -8.22 -12.98
C GLU A 12 -6.29 -7.34 -12.94
N LEU A 13 -7.44 -7.89 -13.30
CA LEU A 13 -8.70 -7.15 -13.23
C LEU A 13 -9.09 -6.84 -11.79
N SER A 14 -8.82 -7.76 -10.86
CA SER A 14 -9.18 -7.57 -9.45
C SER A 14 -8.36 -6.48 -8.76
N VAL A 15 -7.12 -6.23 -9.20
CA VAL A 15 -6.22 -5.25 -8.59
C VAL A 15 -6.11 -3.95 -9.39
N ALA A 16 -6.78 -3.85 -10.54
CA ALA A 16 -6.66 -2.68 -11.41
C ALA A 16 -7.02 -1.37 -10.70
N GLY A 17 -7.97 -1.40 -9.77
CA GLY A 17 -8.38 -0.24 -8.98
C GLY A 17 -7.33 0.29 -8.01
N TYR A 18 -6.29 -0.49 -7.74
CA TYR A 18 -5.18 -0.05 -6.88
C TYR A 18 -4.13 0.77 -7.64
N PHE A 19 -4.27 0.92 -8.96
CA PHE A 19 -3.29 1.57 -9.80
C PHE A 19 -3.81 2.91 -10.31
N HIS A 20 -2.93 3.90 -10.36
CA HIS A 20 -3.17 5.13 -11.12
C HIS A 20 -3.26 4.80 -12.61
N ASP A 21 -2.34 3.97 -13.11
CA ASP A 21 -2.33 3.46 -14.47
C ASP A 21 -2.60 1.95 -14.46
N PRO A 22 -3.85 1.52 -14.79
CA PRO A 22 -4.20 0.10 -14.78
C PRO A 22 -3.37 -0.78 -15.70
N ARG A 23 -2.68 -0.20 -16.69
CA ARG A 23 -1.80 -0.95 -17.59
C ARG A 23 -0.57 -1.51 -16.87
N LYS A 24 -0.23 -0.97 -15.72
CA LYS A 24 0.94 -1.39 -14.92
C LYS A 24 0.66 -2.59 -14.02
N VAL A 25 -0.55 -3.14 -14.04
CA VAL A 25 -0.92 -4.30 -13.20
C VAL A 25 -0.03 -5.51 -13.45
N SER A 26 0.52 -5.65 -14.66
CA SER A 26 1.41 -6.77 -14.98
C SER A 26 2.71 -6.77 -14.18
N GLY A 27 3.09 -5.64 -13.60
CA GLY A 27 4.27 -5.54 -12.75
C GLY A 27 4.06 -6.08 -11.32
N LEU A 28 2.82 -6.36 -10.94
CA LEU A 28 2.52 -6.89 -9.62
C LEU A 28 2.51 -8.41 -9.64
N THR A 29 3.25 -9.02 -8.71
CA THR A 29 3.25 -10.48 -8.56
C THR A 29 1.88 -10.94 -8.07
N PRO A 30 1.24 -11.93 -8.74
CA PRO A 30 -0.06 -12.43 -8.32
C PRO A 30 -0.04 -13.00 -6.90
N PHE A 31 -1.10 -12.73 -6.17
CA PHE A 31 -1.34 -13.31 -4.85
C PHE A 31 -2.80 -13.74 -4.74
N ARG A 32 -3.11 -14.50 -3.71
CA ARG A 32 -4.47 -14.97 -3.45
C ARG A 32 -4.95 -14.43 -2.11
N VAL A 33 -6.23 -14.02 -2.10
CA VAL A 33 -6.92 -13.64 -0.87
C VAL A 33 -8.03 -14.65 -0.63
N THR A 34 -8.00 -15.29 0.55
CA THR A 34 -9.09 -16.17 0.97
C THR A 34 -10.12 -15.31 1.71
N GLY A 35 -11.32 -15.21 1.14
CA GLY A 35 -12.36 -14.33 1.69
C GLY A 35 -12.70 -14.63 3.14
N ARG A 36 -12.72 -15.92 3.52
CA ARG A 36 -12.97 -16.32 4.91
C ARG A 36 -11.90 -15.79 5.86
N THR A 37 -10.63 -15.96 5.50
CA THR A 37 -9.51 -15.45 6.32
C THR A 37 -9.58 -13.94 6.44
N GLN A 38 -9.84 -13.26 5.34
CA GLN A 38 -9.98 -11.80 5.33
C GLN A 38 -11.10 -11.36 6.29
N GLN A 39 -12.26 -12.00 6.22
CA GLN A 39 -13.38 -11.66 7.10
C GLN A 39 -13.04 -11.92 8.57
N GLU A 40 -12.40 -13.06 8.85
CA GLU A 40 -11.99 -13.40 10.22
C GLU A 40 -11.00 -12.38 10.79
N VAL A 41 -10.07 -11.87 9.97
CA VAL A 41 -9.14 -10.83 10.39
C VAL A 41 -9.89 -9.53 10.72
N TRP A 42 -10.79 -9.09 9.82
CA TRP A 42 -11.59 -7.89 10.07
C TRP A 42 -12.44 -8.02 11.33
N ASP A 43 -13.08 -9.17 11.53
CA ASP A 43 -13.90 -9.42 12.73
C ASP A 43 -13.08 -9.37 14.01
N SER A 44 -11.84 -9.90 13.95
CA SER A 44 -10.95 -9.90 15.12
C SER A 44 -10.42 -8.50 15.49
N LEU A 45 -10.28 -7.61 14.50
CA LEU A 45 -9.81 -6.25 14.73
C LEU A 45 -10.86 -5.37 15.40
N GLY A 46 -12.15 -5.57 15.07
CA GLY A 46 -13.23 -4.74 15.61
C GLY A 46 -13.00 -3.26 15.33
N ASP A 47 -13.47 -2.42 16.22
CA ASP A 47 -13.20 -0.99 16.20
C ASP A 47 -11.86 -0.74 16.87
N TYR A 48 -10.86 -0.34 16.09
CA TYR A 48 -9.53 -0.08 16.62
C TYR A 48 -9.06 1.32 16.26
N ASP A 49 -8.25 1.89 17.14
CA ASP A 49 -7.54 3.14 16.91
C ASP A 49 -6.11 2.96 17.41
N LEU A 50 -5.18 2.87 16.47
CA LEU A 50 -3.76 2.66 16.77
C LEU A 50 -2.99 3.96 17.00
N ARG A 51 -3.60 5.13 16.81
CA ARG A 51 -2.90 6.42 16.94
C ARG A 51 -2.22 6.61 18.29
N PRO A 52 -2.85 6.30 19.43
CA PRO A 52 -2.17 6.43 20.73
C PRO A 52 -0.96 5.50 20.84
N ALA A 53 -1.07 4.26 20.37
CA ALA A 53 0.03 3.30 20.39
C ALA A 53 1.17 3.75 19.48
N LEU A 54 0.86 4.25 18.29
CA LEU A 54 1.85 4.78 17.36
C LEU A 54 2.58 5.98 17.95
N ALA A 55 1.89 6.86 18.65
CA ALA A 55 2.48 8.04 19.28
C ALA A 55 3.50 7.68 20.36
N SER A 56 3.41 6.48 20.94
CA SER A 56 4.35 6.02 21.96
C SER A 56 5.59 5.32 21.39
N LEU A 57 5.60 5.02 20.08
CA LEU A 57 6.75 4.36 19.46
C LEU A 57 7.94 5.30 19.34
N ARG A 58 9.13 4.74 19.54
CA ARG A 58 10.41 5.46 19.44
C ARG A 58 11.29 4.79 18.38
N VAL A 59 10.77 4.62 17.17
CA VAL A 59 11.46 4.00 16.04
C VAL A 59 11.53 4.99 14.89
N PRO A 60 12.63 4.97 14.10
CA PRO A 60 12.64 5.73 12.84
C PRO A 60 11.52 5.22 11.94
N ALA A 61 10.76 6.13 11.34
CA ALA A 61 9.64 5.79 10.49
C ALA A 61 9.50 6.77 9.34
N ILE A 62 8.94 6.31 8.25
CA ILE A 62 8.59 7.10 7.08
C ILE A 62 7.27 6.59 6.54
N VAL A 63 6.42 7.47 6.06
CA VAL A 63 5.13 7.11 5.48
C VAL A 63 5.11 7.54 4.02
N LEU A 64 4.88 6.58 3.14
CA LEU A 64 4.77 6.78 1.69
C LEU A 64 3.36 6.43 1.26
N HIS A 65 2.76 7.27 0.41
CA HIS A 65 1.38 7.07 -0.04
C HIS A 65 1.21 7.59 -1.46
N GLY A 66 0.52 6.85 -2.32
CA GLY A 66 0.22 7.31 -3.66
C GLY A 66 -0.93 8.32 -3.66
N ASP A 67 -0.83 9.35 -4.48
CA ASP A 67 -1.86 10.40 -4.54
C ASP A 67 -3.20 9.90 -5.12
N ASP A 68 -3.15 8.79 -5.85
CA ASP A 68 -4.34 8.17 -6.48
C ASP A 68 -4.66 6.80 -5.83
N ASP A 69 -4.26 6.61 -4.59
CA ASP A 69 -4.57 5.42 -3.81
C ASP A 69 -6.07 5.42 -3.45
N PRO A 70 -6.79 4.28 -3.59
CA PRO A 70 -8.15 4.17 -3.09
C PRO A 70 -8.30 4.47 -1.59
N ILE A 71 -7.25 4.21 -0.81
CA ILE A 71 -7.24 4.62 0.60
C ILE A 71 -6.93 6.11 0.66
N PRO A 72 -7.76 6.91 1.34
CA PRO A 72 -7.54 8.36 1.40
C PRO A 72 -6.18 8.74 2.00
N ALA A 73 -5.52 9.72 1.39
CA ALA A 73 -4.25 10.23 1.88
C ALA A 73 -4.33 10.75 3.34
N ALA A 74 -5.50 11.23 3.74
CA ALA A 74 -5.74 11.68 5.12
C ALA A 74 -5.51 10.56 6.14
N SER A 75 -5.83 9.31 5.79
CA SER A 75 -5.58 8.15 6.67
C SER A 75 -4.08 7.92 6.87
N ALA A 76 -3.30 7.98 5.81
CA ALA A 76 -1.85 7.82 5.87
C ALA A 76 -1.18 9.00 6.60
N ARG A 77 -1.69 10.22 6.39
CA ARG A 77 -1.20 11.39 7.11
C ARG A 77 -1.45 11.29 8.62
N ALA A 78 -2.60 10.77 9.01
CA ALA A 78 -2.90 10.55 10.43
C ALA A 78 -1.90 9.58 11.08
N VAL A 79 -1.47 8.54 10.34
CA VAL A 79 -0.43 7.61 10.81
C VAL A 79 0.91 8.34 10.95
N ALA A 80 1.29 9.13 9.93
CA ALA A 80 2.53 9.90 9.97
C ALA A 80 2.55 10.89 11.14
N ASP A 81 1.45 11.60 11.35
CA ASP A 81 1.31 12.56 12.46
C ASP A 81 1.44 11.85 13.82
N ALA A 82 0.78 10.70 13.98
CA ALA A 82 0.87 9.94 15.23
C ALA A 82 2.30 9.45 15.50
N LEU A 83 3.01 9.01 14.45
CA LEU A 83 4.40 8.55 14.55
C LEU A 83 5.40 9.71 14.68
N GLY A 84 5.01 10.94 14.36
CA GLY A 84 5.97 12.02 14.19
C GLY A 84 6.90 11.78 13.00
N ALA A 85 6.41 11.11 11.97
CA ALA A 85 7.21 10.66 10.83
C ALA A 85 7.02 11.57 9.61
N PRO A 86 8.05 11.68 8.74
CA PRO A 86 7.87 12.33 7.45
C PRO A 86 6.81 11.62 6.61
N PHE A 87 6.02 12.41 5.89
CA PHE A 87 4.98 11.93 4.98
C PHE A 87 5.33 12.35 3.56
N HIS A 88 5.32 11.37 2.63
CA HIS A 88 5.58 11.63 1.22
C HIS A 88 4.41 11.16 0.38
N LEU A 89 3.79 12.09 -0.33
CA LEU A 89 2.72 11.80 -1.29
C LEU A 89 3.35 11.65 -2.68
N LEU A 90 3.26 10.45 -3.26
CA LEU A 90 3.85 10.17 -4.56
C LEU A 90 2.84 10.50 -5.67
N PRO A 91 3.23 11.36 -6.64
CA PRO A 91 2.33 11.74 -7.72
C PRO A 91 2.11 10.61 -8.71
N ASP A 92 0.93 10.60 -9.34
CA ASP A 92 0.53 9.65 -10.39
C ASP A 92 0.75 8.20 -9.96
N CYS A 93 0.39 7.90 -8.72
CA CYS A 93 0.68 6.63 -8.09
C CYS A 93 -0.51 6.16 -7.25
N GLY A 94 -0.84 4.88 -7.35
CA GLY A 94 -1.88 4.24 -6.57
C GLY A 94 -1.34 3.54 -5.32
N HIS A 95 -1.91 2.37 -5.02
CA HIS A 95 -1.66 1.64 -3.77
C HIS A 95 -0.36 0.85 -3.75
N VAL A 96 0.32 0.69 -4.89
CA VAL A 96 1.54 -0.12 -5.00
C VAL A 96 2.70 0.69 -5.57
N PRO A 97 3.26 1.62 -4.78
CA PRO A 97 4.29 2.54 -5.26
C PRO A 97 5.58 1.82 -5.69
N TYR A 98 5.89 0.66 -5.13
CA TYR A 98 7.05 -0.13 -5.53
C TYR A 98 6.92 -0.71 -6.95
N VAL A 99 5.72 -0.71 -7.54
CA VAL A 99 5.48 -1.06 -8.94
C VAL A 99 5.32 0.20 -9.78
N GLU A 100 4.47 1.11 -9.32
CA GLU A 100 3.99 2.21 -10.15
C GLU A 100 4.90 3.44 -10.12
N ALA A 101 5.64 3.64 -9.04
CA ALA A 101 6.56 4.76 -8.85
C ALA A 101 7.89 4.26 -8.27
N PHE A 102 8.47 3.22 -8.89
CA PHE A 102 9.62 2.50 -8.33
C PHE A 102 10.82 3.40 -8.09
N ASP A 103 11.18 4.27 -9.05
CA ASP A 103 12.37 5.10 -8.92
C ASP A 103 12.27 6.07 -7.75
N GLU A 104 11.12 6.74 -7.61
CA GLU A 104 10.88 7.65 -6.50
C GLU A 104 10.76 6.90 -5.17
N PHE A 105 10.06 5.77 -5.18
CA PHE A 105 9.96 4.90 -4.01
C PHE A 105 11.34 4.48 -3.52
N ARG A 106 12.19 4.00 -4.43
CA ARG A 106 13.55 3.57 -4.11
C ARG A 106 14.40 4.75 -3.60
N ARG A 107 14.30 5.90 -4.25
CA ARG A 107 15.05 7.08 -3.85
C ARG A 107 14.72 7.48 -2.39
N LEU A 108 13.44 7.52 -2.06
CA LEU A 108 12.98 7.87 -0.71
C LEU A 108 13.41 6.82 0.30
N LEU A 109 13.31 5.54 -0.07
CA LEU A 109 13.69 4.43 0.81
C LEU A 109 15.20 4.42 1.06
N ASP A 110 16.02 4.61 0.03
CA ASP A 110 17.48 4.65 0.15
C ASP A 110 17.93 5.84 1.01
N ALA A 111 17.25 6.98 0.90
CA ALA A 111 17.55 8.14 1.73
C ALA A 111 17.17 7.93 3.20
N PHE A 112 16.16 7.11 3.46
CA PHE A 112 15.68 6.83 4.81
C PHE A 112 16.48 5.74 5.50
N LEU A 113 16.80 4.65 4.79
CA LEU A 113 17.52 3.52 5.37
C LEU A 113 19.00 3.84 5.58
N PRO A 114 19.57 3.48 6.72
CA PRO A 114 21.01 3.63 6.92
C PRO A 114 21.77 2.67 6.01
N CYS A 115 22.89 3.14 5.47
CA CYS A 115 23.79 2.30 4.66
C CYS A 115 24.58 1.34 5.53
#